data_e65ebefc1f3971f373ca1e4af7b773dd
#
_entry.id   e65ebefc1f3971f373ca1e4af7b773dd
#
_cell.length_a   1.000
_cell.length_b   1.000
_cell.length_c   1.000
_cell.angle_alpha   90.00
_cell.angle_beta   90.00
_cell.angle_gamma   90.00
#
_symmetry.space_group_name_H-M   'P 1'
#
loop_
_entity.id
_entity.type
_entity.pdbx_description
1 polymer ?
#
loop_
_entity_poly.entity_id
_entity_poly.type
_entity_poly.pdbx_seq_one_letter_code
_entity_poly.pdbx_strand_id
1 'polypeptide(L)'
;MKKEVEDKRVIILGCLLLFCVQFIANMVTVALPTIASDLSLNVEMLNAINLVFLVTSVSLMLPLGKFASKYGIGRYLKYSIVLMIAGLLFSAFSTDINSLLISRIFQGVATAVINGAMYVIVTVQLPSDKLGYALGIMGSCGYIGLCLSNTISGLVVYYLSWRTVFLILIPIYIITLLILINLDKEWNTDDIDEIDKTGSIIYILFMGLFLYGIVRLDDNNIFILLLSILFLIMFLKVEKNKKHPLYNLKLFKNFKYVLGNYSAFVMYFMTFIASYILNFYLQNALGYDARLTGLFLLTTPLAVVFVSSFAGKLSDKRDERTISAIALMFILVNVVLMFFMDCVPVYILLIACVLQGIGHGLFSSPNNRFVLTLVDQKDLSDASTMLSTSKDVGKSMSLSLFSITCGFVLGTSNALESNIPLFITSSKIMLAIVILLGISSIILLIFSKIKKPHNA
;
A
#
# COMPACT_ATOMS: atom_id res chain seq x y z
N MET A 1 -0.90 33.58 10.45
CA MET A 1 0.52 33.24 10.68
C MET A 1 0.70 31.99 11.55
N LYS A 2 0.19 31.93 12.82
CA LYS A 2 0.38 30.73 13.68
C LYS A 2 -0.28 29.48 13.12
N LYS A 3 -1.54 29.54 12.67
CA LYS A 3 -2.27 28.44 12.03
C LYS A 3 -1.58 27.95 10.73
N GLU A 4 -1.09 28.86 9.91
CA GLU A 4 -0.40 28.50 8.66
C GLU A 4 0.93 27.77 8.90
N VAL A 5 1.62 28.09 9.99
CA VAL A 5 2.84 27.37 10.41
C VAL A 5 2.49 25.97 10.90
N GLU A 6 1.39 25.81 11.63
CA GLU A 6 0.88 24.51 12.09
C GLU A 6 0.48 23.64 10.88
N ASP A 7 -0.26 24.19 9.92
CA ASP A 7 -0.67 23.48 8.71
C ASP A 7 0.55 22.96 7.93
N LYS A 8 1.59 23.79 7.75
CA LYS A 8 2.84 23.37 7.11
C LYS A 8 3.54 22.24 7.87
N ARG A 9 3.59 22.29 9.20
CA ARG A 9 4.19 21.25 10.04
C ARG A 9 3.43 19.93 9.93
N VAL A 10 2.10 19.97 9.84
CA VAL A 10 1.28 18.77 9.66
C VAL A 10 1.49 18.15 8.27
N ILE A 11 1.62 18.96 7.22
CA ILE A 11 1.99 18.46 5.88
C ILE A 11 3.37 17.80 5.91
N ILE A 12 4.37 18.42 6.54
CA ILE A 12 5.73 17.85 6.67
C ILE A 12 5.68 16.53 7.46
N LEU A 13 4.91 16.49 8.56
CA LEU A 13 4.71 15.27 9.33
C LEU A 13 4.12 14.14 8.46
N GLY A 14 3.06 14.43 7.70
CA GLY A 14 2.45 13.46 6.77
C GLY A 14 3.42 12.99 5.68
N CYS A 15 4.24 13.91 5.14
CA CYS A 15 5.28 13.58 4.17
C CYS A 15 6.33 12.62 4.73
N LEU A 16 6.86 12.91 5.93
CA LEU A 16 7.86 12.07 6.58
C LEU A 16 7.29 10.70 6.93
N LEU A 17 6.06 10.64 7.45
CA LEU A 17 5.39 9.39 7.78
C LEU A 17 5.20 8.52 6.53
N LEU A 18 4.68 9.08 5.44
CA LEU A 18 4.44 8.32 4.21
C LEU A 18 5.75 7.90 3.52
N PHE A 19 6.77 8.76 3.54
CA PHE A 19 8.12 8.41 3.12
C PHE A 19 8.65 7.18 3.88
N CYS A 20 8.60 7.23 5.21
CA CYS A 20 9.10 6.16 6.07
C CYS A 20 8.33 4.86 5.88
N VAL A 21 7.00 4.91 5.76
CA VAL A 21 6.15 3.72 5.53
C VAL A 21 6.51 3.04 4.21
N GLN A 22 6.68 3.81 3.14
CA GLN A 22 7.04 3.24 1.83
C GLN A 22 8.48 2.74 1.81
N PHE A 23 9.39 3.41 2.51
CA PHE A 23 10.77 2.99 2.61
C PHE A 23 10.91 1.66 3.36
N ILE A 24 10.27 1.53 4.56
CA ILE A 24 10.37 0.32 5.39
C ILE A 24 9.73 -0.90 4.75
N ALA A 25 8.68 -0.71 3.96
CA ALA A 25 7.99 -1.78 3.24
C ALA A 25 8.88 -2.48 2.21
N ASN A 26 9.89 -1.77 1.66
CA ASN A 26 10.70 -2.27 0.54
C ASN A 26 12.18 -2.46 0.88
N MET A 27 12.72 -1.78 1.91
CA MET A 27 14.15 -1.76 2.23
C MET A 27 14.77 -3.13 2.46
N VAL A 28 14.01 -4.08 3.02
CA VAL A 28 14.50 -5.41 3.36
C VAL A 28 14.63 -6.31 2.14
N THR A 29 13.83 -6.08 1.11
CA THR A 29 13.79 -6.93 -0.09
C THR A 29 15.17 -7.07 -0.74
N VAL A 30 15.93 -5.98 -0.80
CA VAL A 30 17.30 -5.98 -1.36
C VAL A 30 18.30 -6.68 -0.43
N ALA A 31 18.04 -6.67 0.88
CA ALA A 31 18.90 -7.30 1.88
C ALA A 31 18.66 -8.81 2.03
N LEU A 32 17.54 -9.36 1.53
CA LEU A 32 17.16 -10.76 1.72
C LEU A 32 18.26 -11.78 1.34
N PRO A 33 18.95 -11.67 0.19
CA PRO A 33 19.99 -12.63 -0.16
C PRO A 33 21.16 -12.64 0.86
N THR A 34 21.56 -11.46 1.34
CA THR A 34 22.63 -11.32 2.35
C THR A 34 22.18 -11.83 3.71
N ILE A 35 20.92 -11.59 4.10
CA ILE A 35 20.34 -12.15 5.33
C ILE A 35 20.29 -13.68 5.24
N ALA A 36 19.94 -14.24 4.06
CA ALA A 36 19.91 -15.68 3.83
C ALA A 36 21.26 -16.32 4.06
N SER A 37 22.33 -15.73 3.50
CA SER A 37 23.69 -16.25 3.64
C SER A 37 24.23 -16.12 5.07
N ASP A 38 23.93 -14.99 5.74
CA ASP A 38 24.45 -14.71 7.09
C ASP A 38 23.77 -15.57 8.18
N LEU A 39 22.46 -15.78 8.06
CA LEU A 39 21.67 -16.55 9.01
C LEU A 39 21.38 -17.99 8.55
N SER A 40 21.95 -18.44 7.41
CA SER A 40 21.76 -19.78 6.82
C SER A 40 20.28 -20.15 6.63
N LEU A 41 19.48 -19.22 6.06
CA LEU A 41 18.04 -19.37 5.93
C LEU A 41 17.67 -20.04 4.59
N ASN A 42 16.57 -20.82 4.62
CA ASN A 42 15.92 -21.31 3.41
C ASN A 42 14.97 -20.24 2.82
N VAL A 43 14.48 -20.47 1.58
CA VAL A 43 13.61 -19.55 0.85
C VAL A 43 12.30 -19.26 1.60
N GLU A 44 11.76 -20.26 2.30
CA GLU A 44 10.50 -20.10 3.05
C GLU A 44 10.67 -19.13 4.23
N MET A 45 11.77 -19.25 4.97
CA MET A 45 12.10 -18.36 6.08
C MET A 45 12.33 -16.91 5.59
N LEU A 46 12.95 -16.73 4.42
CA LEU A 46 13.12 -15.42 3.80
C LEU A 46 11.79 -14.74 3.46
N ASN A 47 10.89 -15.50 2.86
CA ASN A 47 9.55 -14.99 2.54
C ASN A 47 8.77 -14.62 3.80
N ALA A 48 8.97 -15.35 4.90
CA ALA A 48 8.33 -15.05 6.18
C ALA A 48 8.70 -13.66 6.73
N ILE A 49 9.91 -13.15 6.46
CA ILE A 49 10.36 -11.82 6.94
C ILE A 49 9.44 -10.70 6.43
N ASN A 50 9.12 -10.71 5.13
CA ASN A 50 8.22 -9.71 4.55
C ASN A 50 6.75 -10.01 4.84
N LEU A 51 6.37 -11.30 4.85
CA LEU A 51 5.00 -11.73 5.11
C LEU A 51 4.52 -11.36 6.52
N VAL A 52 5.33 -11.61 7.55
CA VAL A 52 4.99 -11.28 8.94
C VAL A 52 4.77 -9.78 9.12
N PHE A 53 5.62 -8.94 8.52
CA PHE A 53 5.43 -7.50 8.55
C PHE A 53 4.12 -7.08 7.86
N LEU A 54 3.85 -7.59 6.65
CA LEU A 54 2.64 -7.27 5.88
C LEU A 54 1.37 -7.71 6.61
N VAL A 55 1.32 -8.98 7.05
CA VAL A 55 0.16 -9.55 7.76
C VAL A 55 -0.11 -8.77 9.04
N THR A 56 0.92 -8.50 9.84
CA THR A 56 0.77 -7.74 11.09
C THR A 56 0.27 -6.32 10.82
N SER A 57 0.88 -5.62 9.86
CA SER A 57 0.49 -4.25 9.53
C SER A 57 -0.96 -4.15 9.07
N VAL A 58 -1.38 -4.98 8.13
CA VAL A 58 -2.73 -4.89 7.54
C VAL A 58 -3.80 -5.42 8.49
N SER A 59 -3.55 -6.53 9.19
CA SER A 59 -4.53 -7.11 10.12
C SER A 59 -4.81 -6.23 11.33
N LEU A 60 -3.81 -5.47 11.80
CA LEU A 60 -3.95 -4.59 12.96
C LEU A 60 -4.37 -3.16 12.60
N MET A 61 -4.37 -2.78 11.32
CA MET A 61 -4.61 -1.41 10.90
C MET A 61 -5.98 -0.87 11.35
N LEU A 62 -7.05 -1.64 11.16
CA LEU A 62 -8.40 -1.23 11.55
C LEU A 62 -8.59 -1.20 13.07
N PRO A 63 -8.26 -2.26 13.83
CA PRO A 63 -8.36 -2.22 15.29
C PRO A 63 -7.55 -1.09 15.92
N LEU A 64 -6.27 -0.96 15.56
CA LEU A 64 -5.40 0.06 16.14
C LEU A 64 -5.76 1.48 15.70
N GLY A 65 -6.32 1.65 14.49
CA GLY A 65 -6.88 2.91 14.03
C GLY A 65 -8.04 3.38 14.92
N LYS A 66 -8.96 2.47 15.30
CA LYS A 66 -10.05 2.75 16.25
C LYS A 66 -9.53 3.05 17.65
N PHE A 67 -8.54 2.31 18.14
CA PHE A 67 -7.90 2.62 19.42
C PHE A 67 -7.28 4.01 19.41
N ALA A 68 -6.57 4.37 18.36
CA ALA A 68 -5.97 5.70 18.21
C ALA A 68 -7.04 6.80 18.16
N SER A 69 -8.14 6.61 17.44
CA SER A 69 -9.25 7.55 17.37
C SER A 69 -9.93 7.78 18.72
N LYS A 70 -10.06 6.74 19.56
CA LYS A 70 -10.65 6.83 20.89
C LYS A 70 -9.74 7.50 21.90
N TYR A 71 -8.48 7.10 21.96
CA TYR A 71 -7.57 7.48 23.04
C TYR A 71 -6.61 8.64 22.68
N GLY A 72 -6.74 9.15 21.45
CA GLY A 72 -5.94 10.27 20.93
C GLY A 72 -4.95 9.85 19.85
N ILE A 73 -5.19 10.30 18.63
CA ILE A 73 -4.37 9.94 17.44
C ILE A 73 -2.93 10.42 17.64
N GLY A 74 -2.71 11.62 18.14
CA GLY A 74 -1.36 12.15 18.39
C GLY A 74 -0.57 11.33 19.39
N ARG A 75 -1.21 10.87 20.47
CA ARG A 75 -0.61 10.02 21.50
C ARG A 75 -0.21 8.66 20.93
N TYR A 76 -1.12 7.97 20.23
CA TYR A 76 -0.85 6.66 19.65
C TYR A 76 0.20 6.73 18.55
N LEU A 77 0.24 7.82 17.79
CA LEU A 77 1.28 8.04 16.79
C LEU A 77 2.67 8.22 17.45
N LYS A 78 2.77 8.94 18.57
CA LYS A 78 4.01 9.03 19.37
C LYS A 78 4.48 7.64 19.82
N TYR A 79 3.57 6.83 20.39
CA TYR A 79 3.90 5.45 20.80
C TYR A 79 4.32 4.56 19.63
N SER A 80 3.65 4.68 18.49
CA SER A 80 3.98 3.88 17.31
C SER A 80 5.35 4.25 16.72
N ILE A 81 5.72 5.52 16.71
CA ILE A 81 7.06 5.95 16.27
C ILE A 81 8.15 5.40 17.22
N VAL A 82 7.92 5.45 18.53
CA VAL A 82 8.86 4.88 19.52
C VAL A 82 8.96 3.36 19.32
N LEU A 83 7.82 2.65 19.15
CA LEU A 83 7.80 1.22 18.88
C LEU A 83 8.51 0.87 17.56
N MET A 84 8.37 1.71 16.54
CA MET A 84 9.07 1.56 15.27
C MET A 84 10.60 1.66 15.46
N ILE A 85 11.06 2.68 16.19
CA ILE A 85 12.49 2.85 16.49
C ILE A 85 13.01 1.63 17.27
N ALA A 86 12.28 1.16 18.28
CA ALA A 86 12.63 -0.05 19.03
C ALA A 86 12.68 -1.29 18.12
N GLY A 87 11.69 -1.49 17.23
CA GLY A 87 11.67 -2.58 16.27
C GLY A 87 12.84 -2.52 15.26
N LEU A 88 13.20 -1.33 14.79
CA LEU A 88 14.36 -1.14 13.90
C LEU A 88 15.68 -1.46 14.62
N LEU A 89 15.86 -1.00 15.84
CA LEU A 89 17.03 -1.35 16.67
C LEU A 89 17.07 -2.85 16.90
N PHE A 90 15.96 -3.48 17.27
CA PHE A 90 15.90 -4.91 17.49
C PHE A 90 16.27 -5.71 16.22
N SER A 91 15.80 -5.29 15.03
CA SER A 91 16.23 -5.90 13.76
C SER A 91 17.73 -5.75 13.53
N ALA A 92 18.30 -4.58 13.80
CA ALA A 92 19.72 -4.32 13.59
C ALA A 92 20.62 -5.21 14.49
N PHE A 93 20.15 -5.59 15.68
CA PHE A 93 20.86 -6.45 16.61
C PHE A 93 20.40 -7.91 16.59
N SER A 94 19.56 -8.31 15.64
CA SER A 94 19.09 -9.69 15.53
C SER A 94 20.23 -10.65 15.16
N THR A 95 20.26 -11.80 15.85
CA THR A 95 21.26 -12.86 15.65
C THR A 95 20.69 -14.11 14.99
N ASP A 96 19.37 -14.23 14.94
CA ASP A 96 18.63 -15.37 14.41
C ASP A 96 17.33 -14.93 13.76
N ILE A 97 16.68 -15.86 13.02
CA ILE A 97 15.44 -15.59 12.29
C ILE A 97 14.30 -15.22 13.24
N ASN A 98 14.20 -15.84 14.42
CA ASN A 98 13.08 -15.60 15.33
C ASN A 98 13.13 -14.17 15.89
N SER A 99 14.30 -13.71 16.30
CA SER A 99 14.50 -12.33 16.75
C SER A 99 14.15 -11.33 15.63
N LEU A 100 14.54 -11.62 14.39
CA LEU A 100 14.20 -10.80 13.23
C LEU A 100 12.68 -10.79 12.97
N LEU A 101 11.99 -11.93 13.03
CA LEU A 101 10.54 -12.00 12.85
C LEU A 101 9.78 -11.24 13.94
N ILE A 102 10.21 -11.36 15.22
CA ILE A 102 9.61 -10.60 16.33
C ILE A 102 9.78 -9.09 16.10
N SER A 103 10.95 -8.67 15.65
CA SER A 103 11.18 -7.26 15.34
C SER A 103 10.30 -6.77 14.18
N ARG A 104 10.03 -7.62 13.16
CA ARG A 104 9.09 -7.33 12.06
C ARG A 104 7.65 -7.20 12.54
N ILE A 105 7.24 -7.96 13.58
CA ILE A 105 5.94 -7.77 14.23
C ILE A 105 5.85 -6.37 14.85
N PHE A 106 6.86 -5.92 15.61
CA PHE A 106 6.87 -4.57 16.19
C PHE A 106 6.76 -3.47 15.12
N GLN A 107 7.53 -3.60 14.03
CA GLN A 107 7.44 -2.70 12.90
C GLN A 107 6.07 -2.73 12.21
N GLY A 108 5.45 -3.91 12.07
CA GLY A 108 4.10 -4.08 11.53
C GLY A 108 3.04 -3.40 12.38
N VAL A 109 3.07 -3.58 13.71
CA VAL A 109 2.18 -2.91 14.67
C VAL A 109 2.30 -1.39 14.56
N ALA A 110 3.52 -0.87 14.55
CA ALA A 110 3.79 0.56 14.42
C ALA A 110 3.27 1.12 13.07
N THR A 111 3.52 0.41 11.98
CA THR A 111 3.05 0.78 10.62
C THR A 111 1.52 0.79 10.54
N ALA A 112 0.84 -0.14 11.22
CA ALA A 112 -0.62 -0.19 11.27
C ALA A 112 -1.23 1.11 11.84
N VAL A 113 -0.68 1.61 12.96
CA VAL A 113 -1.12 2.89 13.55
C VAL A 113 -0.79 4.07 12.64
N ILE A 114 0.42 4.12 12.09
CA ILE A 114 0.87 5.22 11.23
C ILE A 114 -0.03 5.32 9.99
N ASN A 115 -0.33 4.21 9.31
CA ASN A 115 -1.18 4.18 8.12
C ASN A 115 -2.62 4.61 8.42
N GLY A 116 -3.18 4.20 9.56
CA GLY A 116 -4.51 4.63 10.00
C GLY A 116 -4.58 6.12 10.34
N ALA A 117 -3.52 6.66 10.95
CA ALA A 117 -3.49 8.02 11.50
C ALA A 117 -3.10 9.11 10.48
N MET A 118 -2.15 8.85 9.57
CA MET A 118 -1.53 9.89 8.76
C MET A 118 -2.51 10.66 7.86
N TYR A 119 -3.47 9.98 7.26
CA TYR A 119 -4.49 10.64 6.42
C TYR A 119 -5.52 11.39 7.26
N VAL A 120 -5.90 10.83 8.42
CA VAL A 120 -6.85 11.45 9.33
C VAL A 120 -6.32 12.78 9.84
N ILE A 121 -5.08 12.84 10.32
CA ILE A 121 -4.44 14.06 10.83
C ILE A 121 -4.49 15.18 9.78
N VAL A 122 -4.12 14.87 8.55
CA VAL A 122 -4.08 15.85 7.46
C VAL A 122 -5.49 16.31 7.08
N THR A 123 -6.46 15.39 7.04
CA THR A 123 -7.84 15.69 6.67
C THR A 123 -8.56 16.51 7.74
N VAL A 124 -8.29 16.26 9.01
CA VAL A 124 -8.87 17.01 10.12
C VAL A 124 -8.24 18.42 10.27
N GLN A 125 -6.94 18.53 10.01
CA GLN A 125 -6.21 19.79 10.20
C GLN A 125 -6.42 20.77 9.07
N LEU A 126 -6.47 20.32 7.82
CA LEU A 126 -6.45 21.20 6.67
C LEU A 126 -7.85 21.50 6.13
N PRO A 127 -8.09 22.72 5.64
CA PRO A 127 -9.31 23.05 4.95
C PRO A 127 -9.40 22.27 3.62
N SER A 128 -10.62 22.02 3.16
CA SER A 128 -10.92 21.16 2.00
C SER A 128 -10.30 21.66 0.69
N ASP A 129 -10.08 22.97 0.55
CA ASP A 129 -9.45 23.61 -0.62
C ASP A 129 -7.93 23.36 -0.74
N LYS A 130 -7.27 22.93 0.35
CA LYS A 130 -5.83 22.62 0.41
C LYS A 130 -5.54 21.13 0.59
N LEU A 131 -6.57 20.32 0.85
CA LEU A 131 -6.42 18.90 1.18
C LEU A 131 -5.81 18.11 0.02
N GLY A 132 -6.29 18.31 -1.21
CA GLY A 132 -5.79 17.62 -2.38
C GLY A 132 -4.31 17.91 -2.64
N TYR A 133 -3.90 19.18 -2.50
CA TYR A 133 -2.50 19.57 -2.63
C TYR A 133 -1.61 18.90 -1.56
N ALA A 134 -2.07 18.87 -0.31
CA ALA A 134 -1.34 18.22 0.78
C ALA A 134 -1.18 16.71 0.54
N LEU A 135 -2.26 16.03 0.15
CA LEU A 135 -2.23 14.60 -0.19
C LEU A 135 -1.33 14.32 -1.41
N GLY A 136 -1.28 15.24 -2.37
CA GLY A 136 -0.38 15.16 -3.54
C GLY A 136 1.09 15.22 -3.16
N ILE A 137 1.49 16.18 -2.31
CA ILE A 137 2.86 16.28 -1.81
C ILE A 137 3.22 15.06 -0.98
N MET A 138 2.34 14.61 -0.08
CA MET A 138 2.55 13.38 0.68
C MET A 138 2.79 12.18 -0.24
N GLY A 139 1.97 12.04 -1.29
CA GLY A 139 2.14 11.01 -2.31
C GLY A 139 3.51 11.05 -2.96
N SER A 140 3.98 12.24 -3.38
CA SER A 140 5.33 12.43 -3.93
C SER A 140 6.41 11.96 -2.95
N CYS A 141 6.32 12.35 -1.67
CA CYS A 141 7.26 11.95 -0.64
C CYS A 141 7.26 10.42 -0.43
N GLY A 142 6.09 9.79 -0.45
CA GLY A 142 5.97 8.32 -0.37
C GLY A 142 6.69 7.63 -1.54
N TYR A 143 6.53 8.14 -2.76
CA TYR A 143 7.23 7.58 -3.92
C TYR A 143 8.74 7.82 -3.91
N ILE A 144 9.20 8.96 -3.41
CA ILE A 144 10.62 9.19 -3.14
C ILE A 144 11.14 8.14 -2.14
N GLY A 145 10.38 7.86 -1.08
CA GLY A 145 10.70 6.80 -0.12
C GLY A 145 10.82 5.43 -0.77
N LEU A 146 9.87 5.07 -1.64
CA LEU A 146 9.89 3.81 -2.39
C LEU A 146 11.13 3.69 -3.31
N CYS A 147 11.45 4.76 -4.07
CA CYS A 147 12.62 4.77 -4.96
C CYS A 147 13.92 4.65 -4.19
N LEU A 148 14.07 5.47 -3.15
CA LEU A 148 15.29 5.54 -2.38
C LEU A 148 15.50 4.27 -1.53
N SER A 149 14.43 3.56 -1.14
CA SER A 149 14.55 2.37 -0.30
C SER A 149 15.45 1.30 -0.93
N ASN A 150 15.20 0.94 -2.18
CA ASN A 150 15.98 -0.10 -2.87
C ASN A 150 17.41 0.35 -3.13
N THR A 151 17.58 1.60 -3.61
CA THR A 151 18.91 2.15 -3.94
C THR A 151 19.78 2.30 -2.70
N ILE A 152 19.26 2.96 -1.65
CA ILE A 152 20.00 3.20 -0.42
C ILE A 152 20.27 1.87 0.29
N SER A 153 19.26 0.98 0.39
CA SER A 153 19.46 -0.33 1.02
C SER A 153 20.51 -1.16 0.28
N GLY A 154 20.51 -1.16 -1.05
CA GLY A 154 21.52 -1.86 -1.85
C GLY A 154 22.95 -1.34 -1.59
N LEU A 155 23.13 -0.01 -1.58
CA LEU A 155 24.43 0.60 -1.25
C LEU A 155 24.89 0.26 0.16
N VAL A 156 23.98 0.33 1.14
CA VAL A 156 24.30 0.04 2.54
C VAL A 156 24.64 -1.43 2.77
N VAL A 157 23.89 -2.34 2.13
CA VAL A 157 24.22 -3.78 2.18
C VAL A 157 25.59 -4.05 1.58
N TYR A 158 25.92 -3.40 0.47
CA TYR A 158 27.18 -3.61 -0.22
C TYR A 158 28.40 -3.07 0.58
N TYR A 159 28.31 -1.85 1.12
CA TYR A 159 29.46 -1.19 1.78
C TYR A 159 29.54 -1.45 3.29
N LEU A 160 28.43 -1.79 3.94
CA LEU A 160 28.38 -1.93 5.41
C LEU A 160 27.83 -3.31 5.79
N SER A 161 26.53 -3.41 6.00
CA SER A 161 25.85 -4.64 6.43
C SER A 161 24.34 -4.53 6.21
N TRP A 162 23.65 -5.65 6.04
CA TRP A 162 22.20 -5.70 6.03
C TRP A 162 21.57 -5.18 7.35
N ARG A 163 22.27 -5.32 8.47
CA ARG A 163 21.83 -4.80 9.78
C ARG A 163 21.74 -3.27 9.77
N THR A 164 22.67 -2.60 9.11
CA THR A 164 22.71 -1.13 9.01
C THR A 164 21.52 -0.56 8.23
N VAL A 165 20.91 -1.34 7.34
CA VAL A 165 19.72 -0.92 6.60
C VAL A 165 18.58 -0.52 7.54
N PHE A 166 18.41 -1.22 8.66
CA PHE A 166 17.39 -0.89 9.65
C PHE A 166 17.69 0.41 10.42
N LEU A 167 18.95 0.80 10.53
CA LEU A 167 19.36 2.00 11.27
C LEU A 167 19.13 3.30 10.50
N ILE A 168 19.04 3.24 9.16
CA ILE A 168 18.94 4.43 8.28
C ILE A 168 17.69 5.29 8.59
N LEU A 169 16.57 4.64 8.91
CA LEU A 169 15.31 5.34 9.16
C LEU A 169 15.21 5.94 10.56
N ILE A 170 16.05 5.51 11.50
CA ILE A 170 15.97 5.96 12.90
C ILE A 170 16.10 7.50 13.02
N PRO A 171 17.07 8.17 12.38
CA PRO A 171 17.16 9.63 12.44
C PRO A 171 15.90 10.33 11.92
N ILE A 172 15.28 9.80 10.85
CA ILE A 172 14.06 10.37 10.25
C ILE A 172 12.89 10.19 11.21
N TYR A 173 12.74 9.01 11.85
CA TYR A 173 11.71 8.80 12.86
C TYR A 173 11.90 9.66 14.10
N ILE A 174 13.16 9.92 14.54
CA ILE A 174 13.45 10.85 15.63
C ILE A 174 13.01 12.27 15.26
N ILE A 175 13.33 12.76 14.05
CA ILE A 175 12.88 14.07 13.57
C ILE A 175 11.35 14.12 13.53
N THR A 176 10.71 13.08 13.03
CA THR A 176 9.24 12.97 12.96
C THR A 176 8.62 13.02 14.36
N LEU A 177 9.21 12.32 15.33
CA LEU A 177 8.78 12.34 16.74
C LEU A 177 8.94 13.73 17.37
N LEU A 178 10.06 14.41 17.13
CA LEU A 178 10.29 15.77 17.62
C LEU A 178 9.28 16.77 17.04
N ILE A 179 8.96 16.68 15.75
CA ILE A 179 7.91 17.51 15.14
C ILE A 179 6.56 17.24 15.80
N LEU A 180 6.22 15.99 16.04
CA LEU A 180 4.95 15.58 16.64
C LEU A 180 4.85 16.02 18.13
N ILE A 181 5.95 15.96 18.88
CA ILE A 181 5.99 16.47 20.26
C ILE A 181 5.82 17.98 20.28
N ASN A 182 6.49 18.70 19.37
CA ASN A 182 6.41 20.17 19.30
C ASN A 182 5.06 20.69 18.79
N LEU A 183 4.26 19.87 18.10
CA LEU A 183 2.89 20.23 17.73
C LEU A 183 1.96 20.18 18.94
N ASP A 184 2.24 19.32 19.89
CA ASP A 184 1.47 19.09 21.14
C ASP A 184 -0.04 19.13 20.95
N LYS A 185 -0.51 18.44 19.89
CA LYS A 185 -1.91 18.46 19.46
C LYS A 185 -2.47 17.06 19.43
N GLU A 186 -3.71 16.95 19.89
CA GLU A 186 -4.52 15.75 19.72
C GLU A 186 -5.55 15.96 18.61
N TRP A 187 -5.65 14.99 17.72
CA TRP A 187 -6.66 14.96 16.67
C TRP A 187 -7.68 13.89 17.03
N ASN A 188 -8.72 14.31 17.75
CA ASN A 188 -9.83 13.42 18.08
C ASN A 188 -10.86 13.47 16.95
N THR A 189 -11.35 12.34 16.55
CA THR A 189 -12.38 12.26 15.51
C THR A 189 -13.77 12.13 16.10
N ASP A 190 -13.93 11.53 17.29
CA ASP A 190 -15.19 11.47 18.05
C ASP A 190 -15.06 10.85 19.47
N ASP A 191 -16.12 11.03 20.27
CA ASP A 191 -16.38 10.26 21.50
C ASP A 191 -16.81 8.83 21.14
N ILE A 192 -15.82 7.93 21.00
CA ILE A 192 -16.08 6.50 20.86
C ILE A 192 -16.27 5.93 22.26
N ASP A 193 -17.51 5.64 22.65
CA ASP A 193 -17.82 5.15 24.00
C ASP A 193 -17.18 3.79 24.29
N GLU A 194 -17.25 2.83 23.36
CA GLU A 194 -16.70 1.48 23.53
C GLU A 194 -15.99 0.96 22.29
N ILE A 195 -14.91 0.19 22.50
CA ILE A 195 -14.18 -0.49 21.43
C ILE A 195 -14.68 -1.93 21.31
N ASP A 196 -15.02 -2.34 20.10
CA ASP A 196 -15.40 -3.70 19.81
C ASP A 196 -14.20 -4.66 19.85
N LYS A 197 -13.95 -5.26 21.02
CA LYS A 197 -12.89 -6.24 21.20
C LYS A 197 -13.16 -7.52 20.41
N THR A 198 -14.41 -7.98 20.38
CA THR A 198 -14.78 -9.20 19.66
C THR A 198 -14.65 -9.04 18.14
N GLY A 199 -15.19 -7.96 17.59
CA GLY A 199 -15.03 -7.64 16.16
C GLY A 199 -13.56 -7.47 15.80
N SER A 200 -12.76 -6.83 16.67
CA SER A 200 -11.31 -6.67 16.47
C SER A 200 -10.58 -8.01 16.34
N ILE A 201 -10.86 -8.96 17.24
CA ILE A 201 -10.21 -10.28 17.21
C ILE A 201 -10.62 -11.04 15.94
N ILE A 202 -11.92 -11.06 15.61
CA ILE A 202 -12.43 -11.75 14.42
C ILE A 202 -11.84 -11.14 13.16
N TYR A 203 -11.72 -9.80 13.08
CA TYR A 203 -11.12 -9.10 11.95
C TYR A 203 -9.64 -9.44 11.80
N ILE A 204 -8.87 -9.46 12.90
CA ILE A 204 -7.44 -9.82 12.88
C ILE A 204 -7.26 -11.25 12.36
N LEU A 205 -8.09 -12.19 12.84
CA LEU A 205 -8.04 -13.58 12.36
C LEU A 205 -8.44 -13.68 10.88
N PHE A 206 -9.49 -12.97 10.46
CA PHE A 206 -9.89 -12.91 9.05
C PHE A 206 -8.75 -12.41 8.16
N MET A 207 -8.24 -11.21 8.44
CA MET A 207 -7.21 -10.58 7.60
C MET A 207 -5.89 -11.33 7.65
N GLY A 208 -5.51 -11.84 8.83
CA GLY A 208 -4.29 -12.63 8.98
C GLY A 208 -4.32 -13.92 8.17
N LEU A 209 -5.41 -14.70 8.29
CA LEU A 209 -5.59 -15.94 7.52
C LEU A 209 -5.74 -15.66 6.01
N PHE A 210 -6.45 -14.59 5.65
CA PHE A 210 -6.66 -14.20 4.26
C PHE A 210 -5.35 -13.85 3.56
N LEU A 211 -4.56 -12.95 4.15
CA LEU A 211 -3.27 -12.54 3.57
C LEU A 211 -2.25 -13.69 3.56
N TYR A 212 -2.20 -14.48 4.63
CA TYR A 212 -1.33 -15.65 4.69
C TYR A 212 -1.72 -16.68 3.62
N GLY A 213 -3.01 -17.02 3.53
CA GLY A 213 -3.53 -17.97 2.56
C GLY A 213 -3.38 -17.53 1.12
N ILE A 214 -3.51 -16.21 0.84
CA ILE A 214 -3.29 -15.66 -0.50
C ILE A 214 -1.81 -15.73 -0.90
N VAL A 215 -0.88 -15.32 -0.02
CA VAL A 215 0.55 -15.26 -0.35
C VAL A 215 1.17 -16.65 -0.51
N ARG A 216 0.63 -17.64 0.21
CA ARG A 216 1.07 -19.05 0.14
C ARG A 216 0.00 -19.96 -0.47
N LEU A 217 -0.59 -19.53 -1.59
CA LEU A 217 -1.63 -20.31 -2.24
C LEU A 217 -1.01 -21.53 -2.95
N ASP A 218 -1.09 -22.68 -2.30
CA ASP A 218 -0.83 -24.01 -2.81
C ASP A 218 -2.00 -24.95 -2.46
N ASP A 219 -2.00 -26.16 -2.97
CA ASP A 219 -3.11 -27.12 -2.75
C ASP A 219 -3.39 -27.41 -1.27
N ASN A 220 -2.38 -27.28 -0.40
CA ASN A 220 -2.51 -27.51 1.03
C ASN A 220 -3.08 -26.30 1.79
N ASN A 221 -2.98 -25.10 1.22
CA ASN A 221 -3.35 -23.84 1.89
C ASN A 221 -4.75 -23.30 1.51
N ILE A 222 -5.45 -23.92 0.58
CA ILE A 222 -6.82 -23.55 0.21
C ILE A 222 -7.78 -23.58 1.40
N PHE A 223 -7.53 -24.49 2.35
CA PHE A 223 -8.31 -24.60 3.58
C PHE A 223 -8.18 -23.33 4.45
N ILE A 224 -7.01 -22.68 4.46
CA ILE A 224 -6.78 -21.44 5.19
C ILE A 224 -7.61 -20.30 4.59
N LEU A 225 -7.74 -20.23 3.26
CA LEU A 225 -8.61 -19.26 2.60
C LEU A 225 -10.09 -19.51 2.90
N LEU A 226 -10.54 -20.78 2.88
CA LEU A 226 -11.89 -21.11 3.26
C LEU A 226 -12.18 -20.74 4.72
N LEU A 227 -11.23 -20.98 5.62
CA LEU A 227 -11.33 -20.57 7.02
C LEU A 227 -11.38 -19.04 7.15
N SER A 228 -10.62 -18.29 6.34
CA SER A 228 -10.69 -16.82 6.33
C SER A 228 -12.06 -16.32 5.90
N ILE A 229 -12.69 -16.94 4.90
CA ILE A 229 -14.06 -16.61 4.48
C ILE A 229 -15.07 -16.85 5.61
N LEU A 230 -14.90 -17.92 6.39
CA LEU A 230 -15.74 -18.17 7.57
C LEU A 230 -15.60 -17.02 8.58
N PHE A 231 -14.37 -16.59 8.89
CA PHE A 231 -14.14 -15.44 9.79
C PHE A 231 -14.69 -14.13 9.22
N LEU A 232 -14.65 -13.92 7.90
CA LEU A 232 -15.29 -12.76 7.26
C LEU A 232 -16.80 -12.78 7.48
N ILE A 233 -17.46 -13.93 7.26
CA ILE A 233 -18.91 -14.07 7.49
C ILE A 233 -19.24 -13.83 8.97
N MET A 234 -18.45 -14.37 9.88
CA MET A 234 -18.60 -14.12 11.32
C MET A 234 -18.44 -12.64 11.66
N PHE A 235 -17.42 -11.98 11.12
CA PHE A 235 -17.19 -10.53 11.29
C PHE A 235 -18.39 -9.72 10.84
N LEU A 236 -18.87 -9.94 9.61
CA LEU A 236 -20.02 -9.21 9.07
C LEU A 236 -21.31 -9.44 9.89
N LYS A 237 -21.54 -10.65 10.42
CA LYS A 237 -22.69 -10.95 11.28
C LYS A 237 -22.60 -10.25 12.63
N VAL A 238 -21.41 -10.24 13.25
CA VAL A 238 -21.18 -9.60 14.56
C VAL A 238 -21.32 -8.09 14.42
N GLU A 239 -20.67 -7.48 13.42
CA GLU A 239 -20.66 -6.03 13.19
C GLU A 239 -22.05 -5.47 12.87
N LYS A 240 -22.88 -6.22 12.11
CA LYS A 240 -24.22 -5.76 11.69
C LYS A 240 -25.13 -5.39 12.84
N ASN A 241 -25.00 -6.08 13.98
CA ASN A 241 -25.90 -5.98 15.12
C ASN A 241 -25.33 -5.18 16.29
N LYS A 242 -24.11 -4.62 16.16
CA LYS A 242 -23.47 -3.86 17.24
C LYS A 242 -23.83 -2.39 17.22
N LYS A 243 -23.95 -1.83 18.42
CA LYS A 243 -24.18 -0.41 18.65
C LYS A 243 -22.94 0.42 18.29
N HIS A 244 -21.76 -0.09 18.65
CA HIS A 244 -20.45 0.52 18.37
C HIS A 244 -19.58 -0.49 17.60
N PRO A 245 -19.79 -0.62 16.26
CA PRO A 245 -19.06 -1.58 15.45
C PRO A 245 -17.60 -1.17 15.29
N LEU A 246 -16.70 -2.13 15.09
CA LEU A 246 -15.31 -1.87 14.73
C LEU A 246 -15.21 -1.09 13.43
N TYR A 247 -16.07 -1.45 12.48
CA TYR A 247 -16.16 -0.78 11.17
C TYR A 247 -17.60 -0.41 10.85
N ASN A 248 -17.82 0.85 10.44
CA ASN A 248 -19.16 1.29 10.06
C ASN A 248 -19.60 0.68 8.72
N LEU A 249 -20.22 -0.50 8.75
CA LEU A 249 -20.71 -1.20 7.55
C LEU A 249 -21.71 -0.37 6.73
N LYS A 250 -22.31 0.69 7.29
CA LYS A 250 -23.22 1.59 6.56
C LYS A 250 -22.49 2.35 5.45
N LEU A 251 -21.16 2.54 5.58
CA LEU A 251 -20.35 3.17 4.54
C LEU A 251 -20.40 2.40 3.22
N PHE A 252 -20.53 1.07 3.25
CA PHE A 252 -20.70 0.25 2.04
C PHE A 252 -22.05 0.45 1.32
N LYS A 253 -23.04 1.09 1.97
CA LYS A 253 -24.27 1.50 1.30
C LYS A 253 -24.06 2.70 0.39
N ASN A 254 -23.03 3.50 0.63
CA ASN A 254 -22.67 4.60 -0.24
C ASN A 254 -21.88 4.06 -1.45
N PHE A 255 -22.56 3.95 -2.59
CA PHE A 255 -21.95 3.45 -3.82
C PHE A 255 -20.66 4.21 -4.21
N LYS A 256 -20.61 5.53 -4.00
CA LYS A 256 -19.41 6.33 -4.32
C LYS A 256 -18.23 5.96 -3.44
N TYR A 257 -18.49 5.68 -2.17
CA TYR A 257 -17.47 5.22 -1.22
C TYR A 257 -16.89 3.84 -1.64
N VAL A 258 -17.78 2.89 -1.96
CA VAL A 258 -17.38 1.57 -2.45
C VAL A 258 -16.59 1.70 -3.75
N LEU A 259 -17.03 2.56 -4.66
CA LEU A 259 -16.37 2.80 -5.93
C LEU A 259 -14.96 3.37 -5.77
N GLY A 260 -14.76 4.33 -4.86
CA GLY A 260 -13.43 4.88 -4.58
C GLY A 260 -12.46 3.84 -4.03
N ASN A 261 -12.92 2.98 -3.11
CA ASN A 261 -12.11 1.87 -2.57
C ASN A 261 -11.84 0.79 -3.62
N TYR A 262 -12.85 0.43 -4.44
CA TYR A 262 -12.69 -0.50 -5.56
C TYR A 262 -11.68 0.03 -6.60
N SER A 263 -11.77 1.30 -6.95
CA SER A 263 -10.84 1.92 -7.88
C SER A 263 -9.41 1.94 -7.33
N ALA A 264 -9.24 2.15 -6.02
CA ALA A 264 -7.94 2.05 -5.36
C ALA A 264 -7.39 0.62 -5.41
N PHE A 265 -8.22 -0.37 -5.11
CA PHE A 265 -7.86 -1.78 -5.24
C PHE A 265 -7.39 -2.11 -6.67
N VAL A 266 -8.20 -1.79 -7.68
CA VAL A 266 -7.90 -2.07 -9.10
C VAL A 266 -6.61 -1.40 -9.52
N MET A 267 -6.43 -0.13 -9.19
CA MET A 267 -5.26 0.64 -9.55
C MET A 267 -3.97 0.02 -9.00
N TYR A 268 -3.95 -0.34 -7.71
CA TYR A 268 -2.77 -0.96 -7.09
C TYR A 268 -2.55 -2.40 -7.57
N PHE A 269 -3.62 -3.12 -7.87
CA PHE A 269 -3.57 -4.43 -8.51
C PHE A 269 -2.89 -4.35 -9.88
N MET A 270 -3.33 -3.41 -10.74
CA MET A 270 -2.80 -3.21 -12.10
C MET A 270 -1.33 -2.81 -12.09
N THR A 271 -0.99 -1.78 -11.30
CA THR A 271 0.35 -1.21 -11.30
C THR A 271 1.39 -2.14 -10.71
N PHE A 272 1.04 -2.87 -9.65
CA PHE A 272 1.97 -3.75 -8.97
C PHE A 272 2.33 -4.96 -9.82
N ILE A 273 1.34 -5.60 -10.44
CA ILE A 273 1.60 -6.76 -11.31
C ILE A 273 2.30 -6.38 -12.61
N ALA A 274 1.97 -5.24 -13.22
CA ALA A 274 2.65 -4.76 -14.40
C ALA A 274 4.14 -4.53 -14.13
N SER A 275 4.48 -3.88 -13.01
CA SER A 275 5.87 -3.68 -12.60
C SER A 275 6.59 -4.99 -12.32
N TYR A 276 5.92 -5.97 -11.69
CA TYR A 276 6.49 -7.28 -11.38
C TYR A 276 6.80 -8.07 -12.67
N ILE A 277 5.84 -8.16 -13.59
CA ILE A 277 6.00 -8.85 -14.88
C ILE A 277 7.13 -8.19 -15.69
N LEU A 278 7.16 -6.86 -15.74
CA LEU A 278 8.19 -6.13 -16.47
C LEU A 278 9.58 -6.37 -15.89
N ASN A 279 9.72 -6.33 -14.57
CA ASN A 279 10.99 -6.63 -13.91
C ASN A 279 11.53 -8.00 -14.30
N PHE A 280 10.67 -9.02 -14.27
CA PHE A 280 11.03 -10.38 -14.63
C PHE A 280 11.35 -10.51 -16.13
N TYR A 281 10.57 -9.87 -16.99
CA TYR A 281 10.78 -9.86 -18.44
C TYR A 281 12.12 -9.23 -18.83
N LEU A 282 12.46 -8.06 -18.25
CA LEU A 282 13.73 -7.38 -18.53
C LEU A 282 14.93 -8.24 -18.13
N GLN A 283 14.89 -8.90 -16.96
CA GLN A 283 16.02 -9.70 -16.48
C GLN A 283 16.12 -11.04 -17.18
N ASN A 284 15.03 -11.79 -17.29
CA ASN A 284 15.10 -13.19 -17.75
C ASN A 284 14.87 -13.35 -19.25
N ALA A 285 14.03 -12.51 -19.88
CA ALA A 285 13.78 -12.61 -21.32
C ALA A 285 14.74 -11.75 -22.14
N LEU A 286 15.09 -10.54 -21.67
CA LEU A 286 16.00 -9.64 -22.39
C LEU A 286 17.45 -9.71 -21.87
N GLY A 287 17.71 -10.42 -20.77
CA GLY A 287 19.06 -10.58 -20.20
C GLY A 287 19.65 -9.32 -19.60
N TYR A 288 18.83 -8.35 -19.21
CA TYR A 288 19.31 -7.13 -18.56
C TYR A 288 19.79 -7.45 -17.14
N ASP A 289 20.92 -6.87 -16.76
CA ASP A 289 21.38 -6.96 -15.40
C ASP A 289 20.45 -6.20 -14.43
N ALA A 290 20.58 -6.45 -13.14
CA ALA A 290 19.76 -5.81 -12.11
C ALA A 290 19.92 -4.29 -12.10
N ARG A 291 21.08 -3.76 -12.51
CA ARG A 291 21.36 -2.32 -12.56
C ARG A 291 20.56 -1.64 -13.68
N LEU A 292 20.63 -2.18 -14.90
CA LEU A 292 19.86 -1.65 -16.04
C LEU A 292 18.37 -1.78 -15.82
N THR A 293 17.91 -2.91 -15.28
CA THR A 293 16.51 -3.12 -14.91
C THR A 293 16.05 -2.10 -13.86
N GLY A 294 16.86 -1.86 -12.84
CA GLY A 294 16.56 -0.86 -11.81
C GLY A 294 16.45 0.56 -12.38
N LEU A 295 17.36 0.96 -13.26
CA LEU A 295 17.31 2.26 -13.94
C LEU A 295 16.06 2.38 -14.83
N PHE A 296 15.69 1.32 -15.51
CA PHE A 296 14.50 1.26 -16.34
C PHE A 296 13.23 1.47 -15.51
N LEU A 297 13.08 0.72 -14.43
CA LEU A 297 11.93 0.77 -13.55
C LEU A 297 11.87 2.09 -12.73
N LEU A 298 12.97 2.80 -12.54
CA LEU A 298 13.02 4.08 -11.86
C LEU A 298 12.20 5.16 -12.58
N THR A 299 11.95 5.02 -13.88
CA THR A 299 11.15 5.98 -14.67
C THR A 299 9.73 6.14 -14.15
N THR A 300 9.09 5.04 -13.69
CA THR A 300 7.73 5.09 -13.12
C THR A 300 7.64 5.98 -11.89
N PRO A 301 8.40 5.75 -10.80
CA PRO A 301 8.33 6.60 -9.62
C PRO A 301 8.79 8.03 -9.85
N LEU A 302 9.74 8.28 -10.76
CA LEU A 302 10.10 9.65 -11.15
C LEU A 302 8.90 10.38 -11.75
N ALA A 303 8.19 9.76 -12.70
CA ALA A 303 6.99 10.35 -13.28
C ALA A 303 5.90 10.61 -12.20
N VAL A 304 5.74 9.71 -11.22
CA VAL A 304 4.80 9.93 -10.10
C VAL A 304 5.16 11.18 -9.30
N VAL A 305 6.43 11.36 -8.94
CA VAL A 305 6.88 12.51 -8.14
C VAL A 305 6.52 13.83 -8.82
N PHE A 306 6.78 13.94 -10.13
CA PHE A 306 6.46 15.17 -10.87
C PHE A 306 4.94 15.41 -11.01
N VAL A 307 4.17 14.35 -11.22
CA VAL A 307 2.74 14.47 -11.54
C VAL A 307 1.87 14.59 -10.28
N SER A 308 2.21 13.93 -9.16
CA SER A 308 1.32 13.82 -8.00
C SER A 308 1.03 15.16 -7.32
N SER A 309 2.00 16.06 -7.23
CA SER A 309 1.78 17.42 -6.69
C SER A 309 0.87 18.26 -7.59
N PHE A 310 0.97 18.11 -8.92
CA PHE A 310 0.08 18.74 -9.88
C PHE A 310 -1.33 18.17 -9.78
N ALA A 311 -1.46 16.85 -9.69
CA ALA A 311 -2.73 16.13 -9.53
C ALA A 311 -3.46 16.55 -8.26
N GLY A 312 -2.74 16.76 -7.15
CA GLY A 312 -3.28 17.28 -5.91
C GLY A 312 -3.95 18.64 -6.08
N LYS A 313 -3.26 19.61 -6.70
CA LYS A 313 -3.82 20.93 -7.01
C LYS A 313 -5.01 20.86 -7.97
N LEU A 314 -4.96 19.92 -8.91
CA LEU A 314 -6.04 19.71 -9.88
C LEU A 314 -7.29 19.16 -9.19
N SER A 315 -7.14 18.25 -8.22
CA SER A 315 -8.25 17.67 -7.46
C SER A 315 -8.97 18.67 -6.55
N ASP A 316 -8.31 19.76 -6.17
CA ASP A 316 -8.94 20.86 -5.41
C ASP A 316 -9.90 21.70 -6.28
N LYS A 317 -9.75 21.65 -7.61
CA LYS A 317 -10.49 22.50 -8.56
C LYS A 317 -11.41 21.73 -9.51
N ARG A 318 -11.24 20.44 -9.66
CA ARG A 318 -11.94 19.59 -10.63
C ARG A 318 -12.53 18.36 -9.97
N ASP A 319 -13.49 17.73 -10.61
CA ASP A 319 -14.12 16.49 -10.12
C ASP A 319 -13.09 15.34 -10.02
N GLU A 320 -12.89 14.84 -8.81
CA GLU A 320 -11.90 13.82 -8.46
C GLU A 320 -12.14 12.50 -9.23
N ARG A 321 -13.40 12.17 -9.51
CA ARG A 321 -13.78 10.94 -10.24
C ARG A 321 -13.31 11.00 -11.69
N THR A 322 -13.47 12.16 -12.32
CA THR A 322 -13.02 12.37 -13.70
C THR A 322 -11.50 12.26 -13.80
N ILE A 323 -10.78 12.87 -12.85
CA ILE A 323 -9.32 12.78 -12.80
C ILE A 323 -8.87 11.33 -12.56
N SER A 324 -9.52 10.61 -11.63
CA SER A 324 -9.23 9.21 -11.34
C SER A 324 -9.51 8.29 -12.55
N ALA A 325 -10.58 8.55 -13.31
CA ALA A 325 -10.87 7.80 -14.53
C ALA A 325 -9.81 8.02 -15.61
N ILE A 326 -9.39 9.27 -15.84
CA ILE A 326 -8.31 9.61 -16.77
C ILE A 326 -7.00 8.93 -16.32
N ALA A 327 -6.71 8.96 -15.04
CA ALA A 327 -5.54 8.31 -14.48
C ALA A 327 -5.52 6.80 -14.75
N LEU A 328 -6.64 6.12 -14.54
CA LEU A 328 -6.80 4.69 -14.85
C LEU A 328 -6.69 4.41 -16.36
N MET A 329 -7.09 5.33 -17.23
CA MET A 329 -6.85 5.19 -18.68
C MET A 329 -5.37 5.15 -19.03
N PHE A 330 -4.53 6.01 -18.40
CA PHE A 330 -3.08 5.97 -18.59
C PHE A 330 -2.48 4.64 -18.15
N ILE A 331 -2.95 4.10 -16.99
CA ILE A 331 -2.49 2.80 -16.50
C ILE A 331 -2.99 1.67 -17.41
N LEU A 332 -4.22 1.77 -17.92
CA LEU A 332 -4.75 0.79 -18.86
C LEU A 332 -3.92 0.73 -20.16
N VAL A 333 -3.54 1.89 -20.71
CA VAL A 333 -2.65 1.95 -21.88
C VAL A 333 -1.29 1.31 -21.57
N ASN A 334 -0.72 1.56 -20.38
CA ASN A 334 0.50 0.87 -19.93
C ASN A 334 0.31 -0.65 -19.99
N VAL A 335 -0.77 -1.17 -19.38
CA VAL A 335 -1.05 -2.63 -19.32
C VAL A 335 -1.26 -3.22 -20.72
N VAL A 336 -1.91 -2.48 -21.62
CA VAL A 336 -2.08 -2.90 -23.02
C VAL A 336 -0.74 -2.95 -23.75
N LEU A 337 0.14 -1.95 -23.58
CA LEU A 337 1.49 -1.99 -24.14
C LEU A 337 2.30 -3.17 -23.60
N MET A 338 2.17 -3.45 -22.31
CA MET A 338 2.79 -4.62 -21.65
C MET A 338 2.25 -5.96 -22.19
N PHE A 339 0.97 -6.03 -22.57
CA PHE A 339 0.40 -7.23 -23.18
C PHE A 339 1.11 -7.62 -24.48
N PHE A 340 1.64 -6.64 -25.21
CA PHE A 340 2.42 -6.84 -26.45
C PHE A 340 3.94 -6.78 -26.22
N MET A 341 4.43 -7.00 -25.00
CA MET A 341 5.84 -6.82 -24.62
C MET A 341 6.82 -7.64 -25.47
N ASP A 342 6.41 -8.78 -25.97
CA ASP A 342 7.20 -9.65 -26.85
C ASP A 342 7.23 -9.21 -28.32
N CYS A 343 6.34 -8.30 -28.73
CA CYS A 343 6.21 -7.81 -30.11
C CYS A 343 6.67 -6.36 -30.28
N VAL A 344 6.86 -5.62 -29.18
CA VAL A 344 7.21 -4.20 -29.23
C VAL A 344 8.68 -3.95 -28.87
N PRO A 345 9.31 -2.91 -29.45
CA PRO A 345 10.65 -2.51 -29.03
C PRO A 345 10.72 -2.05 -27.58
N VAL A 346 11.85 -2.24 -26.92
CA VAL A 346 12.07 -1.94 -25.49
C VAL A 346 11.77 -0.48 -25.13
N TYR A 347 12.01 0.47 -26.01
CA TYR A 347 11.68 1.89 -25.74
C TYR A 347 10.18 2.14 -25.58
N ILE A 348 9.30 1.30 -26.16
CA ILE A 348 7.85 1.37 -25.93
C ILE A 348 7.52 0.93 -24.51
N LEU A 349 8.23 -0.05 -23.95
CA LEU A 349 8.07 -0.46 -22.55
C LEU A 349 8.53 0.64 -21.59
N LEU A 350 9.54 1.43 -21.98
CA LEU A 350 9.94 2.62 -21.22
C LEU A 350 8.84 3.68 -21.21
N ILE A 351 8.21 3.94 -22.38
CA ILE A 351 7.03 4.82 -22.46
C ILE A 351 5.89 4.28 -21.59
N ALA A 352 5.66 2.97 -21.59
CA ALA A 352 4.67 2.32 -20.75
C ALA A 352 4.93 2.58 -19.25
N CYS A 353 6.19 2.53 -18.79
CA CYS A 353 6.57 2.89 -17.42
C CYS A 353 6.26 4.37 -17.08
N VAL A 354 6.53 5.28 -18.01
CA VAL A 354 6.21 6.71 -17.83
C VAL A 354 4.69 6.89 -17.74
N LEU A 355 3.90 6.26 -18.60
CA LEU A 355 2.43 6.31 -18.58
C LEU A 355 1.88 5.73 -17.27
N GLN A 356 2.46 4.63 -16.76
CA GLN A 356 2.11 4.08 -15.45
C GLN A 356 2.35 5.10 -14.34
N GLY A 357 3.50 5.78 -14.36
CA GLY A 357 3.84 6.81 -13.38
C GLY A 357 2.92 8.02 -13.45
N ILE A 358 2.59 8.50 -14.66
CA ILE A 358 1.61 9.58 -14.86
C ILE A 358 0.24 9.17 -14.31
N GLY A 359 -0.24 7.98 -14.68
CA GLY A 359 -1.54 7.47 -14.19
C GLY A 359 -1.57 7.34 -12.67
N HIS A 360 -0.52 6.77 -12.07
CA HIS A 360 -0.43 6.63 -10.62
C HIS A 360 -0.39 7.98 -9.89
N GLY A 361 0.40 8.94 -10.39
CA GLY A 361 0.48 10.29 -9.84
C GLY A 361 -0.85 11.03 -9.93
N LEU A 362 -1.56 10.91 -11.06
CA LEU A 362 -2.88 11.51 -11.26
C LEU A 362 -3.98 10.85 -10.41
N PHE A 363 -3.83 9.57 -10.05
CA PHE A 363 -4.86 8.83 -9.32
C PHE A 363 -4.81 9.05 -7.81
N SER A 364 -3.63 8.98 -7.23
CA SER A 364 -3.46 8.76 -5.78
C SER A 364 -4.13 9.86 -4.94
N SER A 365 -3.83 11.13 -5.20
CA SER A 365 -4.38 12.26 -4.44
C SER A 365 -5.88 12.48 -4.69
N PRO A 366 -6.37 12.53 -5.96
CA PRO A 366 -7.80 12.71 -6.21
C PRO A 366 -8.65 11.59 -5.61
N ASN A 367 -8.24 10.32 -5.73
CA ASN A 367 -9.01 9.21 -5.18
C ASN A 367 -9.00 9.18 -3.64
N ASN A 368 -7.86 9.50 -3.01
CA ASN A 368 -7.80 9.62 -1.56
C ASN A 368 -8.75 10.72 -1.07
N ARG A 369 -8.70 11.91 -1.70
CA ARG A 369 -9.60 13.02 -1.39
C ARG A 369 -11.06 12.61 -1.60
N PHE A 370 -11.38 11.99 -2.74
CA PHE A 370 -12.74 11.52 -3.05
C PHE A 370 -13.29 10.61 -1.95
N VAL A 371 -12.54 9.60 -1.51
CA VAL A 371 -13.00 8.67 -0.47
C VAL A 371 -13.16 9.37 0.88
N LEU A 372 -12.18 10.17 1.29
CA LEU A 372 -12.14 10.79 2.62
C LEU A 372 -13.17 11.92 2.78
N THR A 373 -13.55 12.59 1.70
CA THR A 373 -14.59 13.66 1.73
C THR A 373 -16.03 13.14 1.66
N LEU A 374 -16.22 11.84 1.40
CA LEU A 374 -17.56 11.21 1.37
C LEU A 374 -18.07 10.76 2.74
N VAL A 375 -17.23 10.86 3.77
CA VAL A 375 -17.55 10.37 5.11
C VAL A 375 -17.52 11.50 6.13
N ASP A 376 -18.29 11.34 7.20
CA ASP A 376 -18.26 12.26 8.34
C ASP A 376 -16.92 12.14 9.09
N GLN A 377 -16.59 13.17 9.87
CA GLN A 377 -15.34 13.23 10.65
C GLN A 377 -15.16 11.99 11.56
N LYS A 378 -16.23 11.47 12.13
CA LYS A 378 -16.25 10.27 12.97
C LYS A 378 -15.83 8.98 12.21
N ASP A 379 -16.09 8.90 10.93
CA ASP A 379 -15.80 7.72 10.10
C ASP A 379 -14.48 7.86 9.32
N LEU A 380 -13.73 8.97 9.50
CA LEU A 380 -12.47 9.22 8.77
C LEU A 380 -11.41 8.15 9.02
N SER A 381 -11.30 7.66 10.26
CA SER A 381 -10.37 6.58 10.60
C SER A 381 -10.71 5.29 9.86
N ASP A 382 -12.00 4.94 9.82
CA ASP A 382 -12.51 3.77 9.09
C ASP A 382 -12.22 3.90 7.59
N ALA A 383 -12.52 5.07 7.02
CA ALA A 383 -12.31 5.34 5.60
C ALA A 383 -10.82 5.33 5.22
N SER A 384 -9.95 5.91 6.02
CA SER A 384 -8.50 5.91 5.82
C SER A 384 -7.93 4.49 5.86
N THR A 385 -8.35 3.71 6.85
CA THR A 385 -7.93 2.32 7.03
C THR A 385 -8.41 1.45 5.90
N MET A 386 -9.69 1.55 5.51
CA MET A 386 -10.26 0.77 4.40
C MET A 386 -9.56 1.08 3.08
N LEU A 387 -9.27 2.35 2.83
CA LEU A 387 -8.55 2.79 1.64
C LEU A 387 -7.14 2.20 1.57
N SER A 388 -6.40 2.22 2.69
CA SER A 388 -5.08 1.61 2.79
C SER A 388 -5.14 0.09 2.64
N THR A 389 -6.10 -0.56 3.30
CA THR A 389 -6.34 -2.01 3.18
C THR A 389 -6.67 -2.39 1.72
N SER A 390 -7.53 -1.64 1.04
CA SER A 390 -7.88 -1.88 -0.38
C SER A 390 -6.65 -1.85 -1.29
N LYS A 391 -5.73 -0.92 -1.06
CA LYS A 391 -4.46 -0.81 -1.79
C LYS A 391 -3.56 -2.02 -1.55
N ASP A 392 -3.37 -2.42 -0.30
CA ASP A 392 -2.46 -3.50 0.07
C ASP A 392 -3.02 -4.87 -0.32
N VAL A 393 -4.33 -5.08 -0.20
CA VAL A 393 -5.03 -6.27 -0.71
C VAL A 393 -4.89 -6.33 -2.25
N GLY A 394 -5.03 -5.20 -2.96
CA GLY A 394 -4.83 -5.14 -4.40
C GLY A 394 -3.44 -5.62 -4.84
N LYS A 395 -2.38 -5.12 -4.18
CA LYS A 395 -1.00 -5.57 -4.43
C LYS A 395 -0.83 -7.06 -4.16
N SER A 396 -1.28 -7.54 -2.99
CA SER A 396 -1.10 -8.94 -2.58
C SER A 396 -1.86 -9.90 -3.48
N MET A 397 -3.12 -9.61 -3.79
CA MET A 397 -3.93 -10.44 -4.69
C MET A 397 -3.37 -10.50 -6.10
N SER A 398 -2.77 -9.42 -6.60
CA SER A 398 -2.19 -9.40 -7.95
C SER A 398 -1.04 -10.40 -8.11
N LEU A 399 -0.15 -10.49 -7.10
CA LEU A 399 0.94 -11.46 -7.09
C LEU A 399 0.45 -12.89 -6.96
N SER A 400 -0.51 -13.11 -6.05
CA SER A 400 -1.04 -14.45 -5.81
C SER A 400 -1.78 -14.99 -7.02
N LEU A 401 -2.61 -14.16 -7.67
CA LEU A 401 -3.32 -14.56 -8.88
C LEU A 401 -2.34 -14.83 -10.03
N PHE A 402 -1.25 -14.07 -10.12
CA PHE A 402 -0.20 -14.35 -11.09
C PHE A 402 0.52 -15.67 -10.80
N SER A 403 0.83 -15.95 -9.53
CA SER A 403 1.42 -17.23 -9.11
C SER A 403 0.52 -18.43 -9.50
N ILE A 404 -0.79 -18.32 -9.26
CA ILE A 404 -1.79 -19.31 -9.69
C ILE A 404 -1.76 -19.47 -11.20
N THR A 405 -1.78 -18.36 -11.95
CA THR A 405 -1.76 -18.39 -13.41
C THR A 405 -0.50 -19.07 -13.93
N CYS A 406 0.66 -18.80 -13.32
CA CYS A 406 1.90 -19.49 -13.61
C CYS A 406 1.81 -20.99 -13.29
N GLY A 407 1.25 -21.37 -12.14
CA GLY A 407 1.05 -22.77 -11.77
C GLY A 407 0.19 -23.53 -12.77
N PHE A 408 -0.88 -22.96 -13.26
CA PHE A 408 -1.73 -23.58 -14.29
C PHE A 408 -1.05 -23.73 -15.66
N VAL A 409 -0.19 -22.77 -16.05
CA VAL A 409 0.47 -22.77 -17.36
C VAL A 409 1.76 -23.59 -17.35
N LEU A 410 2.54 -23.51 -16.27
CA LEU A 410 3.84 -24.16 -16.13
C LEU A 410 3.75 -25.59 -15.56
N GLY A 411 2.64 -25.93 -14.90
CA GLY A 411 2.52 -27.19 -14.15
C GLY A 411 3.50 -27.25 -12.98
N THR A 412 3.97 -28.46 -12.66
CA THR A 412 4.91 -28.72 -11.56
C THR A 412 6.37 -28.35 -11.86
N SER A 413 6.67 -27.81 -13.04
CA SER A 413 8.03 -27.40 -13.39
C SER A 413 8.40 -26.09 -12.66
N ASN A 414 9.27 -26.20 -11.66
CA ASN A 414 9.72 -25.10 -10.80
C ASN A 414 10.59 -24.02 -11.49
N ALA A 415 10.58 -23.93 -12.80
CA ALA A 415 11.52 -23.09 -13.54
C ALA A 415 10.82 -22.05 -14.41
N LEU A 416 10.25 -21.01 -13.77
CA LEU A 416 9.89 -19.75 -14.45
C LEU A 416 11.08 -19.19 -15.26
N GLU A 417 12.30 -19.36 -14.75
CA GLU A 417 13.54 -18.88 -15.37
C GLU A 417 13.95 -19.67 -16.61
N SER A 418 13.56 -20.95 -16.72
CA SER A 418 13.98 -21.83 -17.83
C SER A 418 13.01 -21.85 -19.02
N ASN A 419 11.79 -21.28 -18.89
CA ASN A 419 10.77 -21.34 -19.94
C ASN A 419 10.10 -19.98 -20.23
N ILE A 420 10.85 -19.10 -20.90
CA ILE A 420 10.42 -17.75 -21.27
C ILE A 420 9.07 -17.74 -22.05
N PRO A 421 8.79 -18.62 -23.03
CA PRO A 421 7.51 -18.62 -23.73
C PRO A 421 6.31 -18.87 -22.81
N LEU A 422 6.43 -19.79 -21.85
CA LEU A 422 5.34 -20.05 -20.88
C LEU A 422 5.17 -18.90 -19.89
N PHE A 423 6.27 -18.25 -19.48
CA PHE A 423 6.20 -17.03 -18.68
C PHE A 423 5.44 -15.92 -19.43
N ILE A 424 5.74 -15.69 -20.71
CA ILE A 424 5.06 -14.69 -21.54
C ILE A 424 3.56 -15.03 -21.64
N THR A 425 3.21 -16.29 -21.84
CA THR A 425 1.82 -16.75 -21.92
C THR A 425 1.08 -16.50 -20.61
N SER A 426 1.66 -16.88 -19.46
CA SER A 426 1.11 -16.61 -18.13
C SER A 426 0.92 -15.12 -17.89
N SER A 427 1.90 -14.31 -18.30
CA SER A 427 1.85 -12.85 -18.19
C SER A 427 0.73 -12.25 -19.03
N LYS A 428 0.53 -12.72 -20.28
CA LYS A 428 -0.58 -12.26 -21.13
C LYS A 428 -1.95 -12.61 -20.57
N ILE A 429 -2.14 -13.82 -20.02
CA ILE A 429 -3.40 -14.21 -19.36
C ILE A 429 -3.67 -13.28 -18.19
N MET A 430 -2.67 -13.04 -17.33
CA MET A 430 -2.81 -12.15 -16.20
C MET A 430 -3.12 -10.72 -16.62
N LEU A 431 -2.41 -10.17 -17.61
CA LEU A 431 -2.63 -8.82 -18.12
C LEU A 431 -4.02 -8.66 -18.76
N ALA A 432 -4.57 -9.70 -19.42
CA ALA A 432 -5.93 -9.70 -19.92
C ALA A 432 -6.97 -9.54 -18.79
N ILE A 433 -6.81 -10.27 -17.69
CA ILE A 433 -7.65 -10.11 -16.48
C ILE A 433 -7.54 -8.67 -15.94
N VAL A 434 -6.34 -8.14 -15.88
CA VAL A 434 -6.04 -6.78 -15.42
C VAL A 434 -6.72 -5.72 -16.30
N ILE A 435 -6.70 -5.91 -17.63
CA ILE A 435 -7.38 -5.02 -18.58
C ILE A 435 -8.90 -4.99 -18.30
N LEU A 436 -9.52 -6.15 -18.09
CA LEU A 436 -10.94 -6.24 -17.77
C LEU A 436 -11.30 -5.52 -16.47
N LEU A 437 -10.49 -5.70 -15.42
CA LEU A 437 -10.65 -5.01 -14.15
C LEU A 437 -10.49 -3.48 -14.31
N GLY A 438 -9.48 -3.04 -15.07
CA GLY A 438 -9.26 -1.62 -15.36
C GLY A 438 -10.44 -0.98 -16.09
N ILE A 439 -10.94 -1.63 -17.15
CA ILE A 439 -12.12 -1.18 -17.91
C ILE A 439 -13.33 -1.09 -16.99
N SER A 440 -13.60 -2.09 -16.15
CA SER A 440 -14.74 -2.07 -15.22
C SER A 440 -14.69 -0.88 -14.27
N SER A 441 -13.51 -0.57 -13.71
CA SER A 441 -13.34 0.57 -12.80
C SER A 441 -13.54 1.91 -13.51
N ILE A 442 -13.00 2.08 -14.72
CA ILE A 442 -13.19 3.29 -15.52
C ILE A 442 -14.66 3.51 -15.85
N ILE A 443 -15.34 2.47 -16.32
CA ILE A 443 -16.78 2.51 -16.65
C ILE A 443 -17.58 2.94 -15.43
N LEU A 444 -17.37 2.32 -14.27
CA LEU A 444 -18.08 2.63 -13.04
C LEU A 444 -17.84 4.08 -12.58
N LEU A 445 -16.61 4.60 -12.68
CA LEU A 445 -16.29 5.99 -12.35
C LEU A 445 -17.03 6.98 -13.26
N ILE A 446 -17.08 6.71 -14.57
CA ILE A 446 -17.78 7.57 -15.54
C ILE A 446 -19.30 7.54 -15.29
N PHE A 447 -19.90 6.36 -15.15
CA PHE A 447 -21.34 6.23 -14.92
C PHE A 447 -21.78 6.79 -13.57
N SER A 448 -20.94 6.77 -12.54
CA SER A 448 -21.24 7.38 -11.23
C SER A 448 -21.47 8.89 -11.31
N LYS A 449 -20.98 9.56 -12.38
CA LYS A 449 -21.17 10.99 -12.64
C LYS A 449 -22.57 11.32 -13.17
N ILE A 450 -23.23 10.37 -13.84
CA ILE A 450 -24.50 10.59 -14.54
C ILE A 450 -25.69 10.67 -13.58
N LYS A 451 -25.62 10.02 -12.42
CA LYS A 451 -26.65 10.17 -11.37
C LYS A 451 -26.43 11.48 -10.59
N LYS A 452 -27.12 12.56 -11.01
CA LYS A 452 -27.32 13.75 -10.17
C LYS A 452 -27.99 13.31 -8.86
N PRO A 453 -27.64 13.90 -7.70
CA PRO A 453 -28.45 13.70 -6.50
C PRO A 453 -29.85 14.25 -6.81
N HIS A 454 -30.88 13.43 -6.62
CA HIS A 454 -32.23 13.94 -6.43
C HIS A 454 -32.16 14.84 -5.22
N ASN A 455 -32.59 16.11 -5.43
CA ASN A 455 -32.75 17.15 -4.43
C ASN A 455 -33.33 16.59 -3.12
N ALA A 456 -32.68 16.89 -2.01
CA ALA A 456 -33.29 17.07 -0.71
C ALA A 456 -32.71 18.33 -0.10
#